data_0faa7a6550599eaa2097b03f754b3668
#
_entry.id   0faa7a6550599eaa2097b03f754b3668
#
_cell.length_a   1.000
_cell.length_b   1.000
_cell.length_c   1.000
_cell.angle_alpha   90.00
_cell.angle_beta   90.00
_cell.angle_gamma   90.00
#
_symmetry.space_group_name_H-M   'P 1'
#
loop_
_entity.id
_entity.type
_entity.pdbx_description
1 polymer ?
#
loop_
_entity_poly.entity_id
_entity_poly.type
_entity_poly.pdbx_seq_one_letter_code
_entity_poly.pdbx_strand_id
1 'polypeptide(L)'
;QSGGDEGRAREFVSRLFQNVPVLDSGARGSTTTFVERGIGDVLISWENEALLAVNELKKGEFELIAPEASILAEPPVAVVDKVVDKRGTRAVAQAYLEFLYSEEGQRIAARHFYRPRLASVAAEFEGKFPKITTFSVEELGGWAKAHKDHFADGGVFDQIYRPGK
;
A
#
# COMPACT_ATOMS: atom_id res chain seq x y z
N GLN A 1 -17.39 1.16 -8.37
CA GLN A 1 -18.35 0.77 -7.32
C GLN A 1 -19.39 -0.17 -7.94
N SER A 2 -19.40 -1.44 -7.51
CA SER A 2 -20.32 -2.47 -8.05
C SER A 2 -21.74 -2.43 -7.44
N GLY A 3 -22.05 -1.38 -6.66
CA GLY A 3 -23.35 -1.23 -5.99
C GLY A 3 -23.71 -2.35 -5.02
N GLY A 4 -22.72 -3.02 -4.43
CA GLY A 4 -22.89 -4.17 -3.55
C GLY A 4 -23.04 -5.50 -4.28
N ASP A 5 -22.91 -5.55 -5.59
CA ASP A 5 -22.95 -6.79 -6.38
C ASP A 5 -21.56 -7.44 -6.41
N GLU A 6 -21.40 -8.50 -5.63
CA GLU A 6 -20.14 -9.25 -5.52
C GLU A 6 -19.74 -9.92 -6.85
N GLY A 7 -20.71 -10.41 -7.63
CA GLY A 7 -20.45 -11.01 -8.93
C GLY A 7 -19.84 -10.02 -9.91
N ARG A 8 -20.39 -8.82 -9.98
CA ARG A 8 -19.83 -7.73 -10.81
C ARG A 8 -18.47 -7.27 -10.34
N ALA A 9 -18.25 -7.18 -9.01
CA ALA A 9 -16.96 -6.83 -8.46
C ALA A 9 -15.89 -7.86 -8.87
N ARG A 10 -16.22 -9.13 -8.74
CA ARG A 10 -15.35 -10.24 -9.12
C ARG A 10 -15.02 -10.24 -10.62
N GLU A 11 -16.03 -10.04 -11.47
CA GLU A 11 -15.83 -9.94 -12.91
C GLU A 11 -14.92 -8.77 -13.28
N PHE A 12 -15.13 -7.59 -12.66
CA PHE A 12 -14.29 -6.42 -12.87
C PHE A 12 -12.83 -6.69 -12.49
N VAL A 13 -12.59 -7.24 -11.30
CA VAL A 13 -11.22 -7.55 -10.83
C VAL A 13 -10.58 -8.63 -11.68
N SER A 14 -11.35 -9.65 -12.13
CA SER A 14 -10.84 -10.67 -13.05
C SER A 14 -10.36 -10.07 -14.38
N ARG A 15 -11.15 -9.18 -14.98
CA ARG A 15 -10.75 -8.46 -16.21
C ARG A 15 -9.55 -7.55 -15.99
N LEU A 16 -9.47 -6.91 -14.84
CA LEU A 16 -8.31 -6.09 -14.48
C LEU A 16 -7.03 -6.94 -14.47
N PHE A 17 -7.04 -8.10 -13.81
CA PHE A 17 -5.86 -8.99 -13.78
C PHE A 17 -5.49 -9.57 -15.14
N GLN A 18 -6.45 -9.75 -16.07
CA GLN A 18 -6.16 -10.17 -17.44
C GLN A 18 -5.33 -9.14 -18.22
N ASN A 19 -5.41 -7.87 -17.83
CA ASN A 19 -4.67 -6.78 -18.45
C ASN A 19 -3.37 -6.42 -17.71
N VAL A 20 -2.99 -7.16 -16.67
CA VAL A 20 -1.74 -6.94 -15.92
C VAL A 20 -0.59 -7.67 -16.62
N PRO A 21 0.31 -6.97 -17.32
CA PRO A 21 1.41 -7.62 -18.05
C PRO A 21 2.50 -8.14 -17.11
N VAL A 22 2.69 -7.50 -15.95
CA VAL A 22 3.67 -7.86 -14.94
C VAL A 22 3.08 -7.72 -13.55
N LEU A 23 3.16 -8.77 -12.76
CA LEU A 23 2.83 -8.76 -11.34
C LEU A 23 4.12 -8.95 -10.55
N ASP A 24 4.71 -7.84 -10.13
CA ASP A 24 5.95 -7.84 -9.36
C ASP A 24 5.74 -8.34 -7.92
N SER A 25 6.80 -8.79 -7.28
CA SER A 25 6.77 -9.30 -5.90
C SER A 25 6.68 -8.22 -4.82
N GLY A 26 6.73 -6.94 -5.20
CA GLY A 26 6.68 -5.82 -4.25
C GLY A 26 6.45 -4.47 -4.91
N ALA A 27 5.95 -3.52 -4.11
CA ALA A 27 5.53 -2.20 -4.57
C ALA A 27 6.63 -1.44 -5.33
N ARG A 28 7.86 -1.38 -4.78
CA ARG A 28 8.99 -0.71 -5.43
C ARG A 28 9.37 -1.39 -6.76
N GLY A 29 9.28 -2.72 -6.84
CA GLY A 29 9.49 -3.46 -8.09
C GLY A 29 8.49 -3.03 -9.16
N SER A 30 7.20 -2.96 -8.82
CA SER A 30 6.15 -2.50 -9.72
C SER A 30 6.38 -1.06 -10.19
N THR A 31 6.77 -0.17 -9.27
CA THR A 31 7.12 1.23 -9.61
C THR A 31 8.28 1.28 -10.60
N THR A 32 9.35 0.52 -10.37
CA THR A 32 10.51 0.45 -11.27
C THR A 32 10.11 -0.12 -12.63
N THR A 33 9.32 -1.18 -12.67
CA THR A 33 8.84 -1.80 -13.92
C THR A 33 8.03 -0.79 -14.74
N PHE A 34 7.15 -0.05 -14.12
CA PHE A 34 6.33 0.97 -14.79
C PHE A 34 7.15 2.19 -15.21
N VAL A 35 7.85 2.81 -14.25
CA VAL A 35 8.52 4.10 -14.44
C VAL A 35 9.78 3.98 -15.32
N GLU A 36 10.64 3.00 -15.04
CA GLU A 36 11.94 2.91 -15.71
C GLU A 36 11.90 2.05 -16.98
N ARG A 37 11.11 0.96 -16.95
CA ARG A 37 11.01 0.05 -18.10
C ARG A 37 9.88 0.39 -19.06
N GLY A 38 8.96 1.29 -18.65
CA GLY A 38 7.84 1.74 -19.48
C GLY A 38 6.84 0.63 -19.80
N ILE A 39 6.63 -0.32 -18.88
CA ILE A 39 5.70 -1.43 -19.08
C ILE A 39 4.36 -1.11 -18.43
N GLY A 40 3.31 -1.06 -19.23
CA GLY A 40 1.93 -0.75 -18.83
C GLY A 40 1.57 0.73 -19.00
N ASP A 41 0.28 1.01 -19.08
CA ASP A 41 -0.27 2.35 -19.25
C ASP A 41 -0.74 2.96 -17.93
N VAL A 42 -1.05 2.12 -16.94
CA VAL A 42 -1.53 2.51 -15.60
C VAL A 42 -0.82 1.68 -14.54
N LEU A 43 -0.28 2.35 -13.51
CA LEU A 43 0.25 1.72 -12.32
C LEU A 43 -0.76 1.85 -11.16
N ILE A 44 -1.22 0.72 -10.63
CA ILE A 44 -1.95 0.69 -9.35
C ILE A 44 -0.93 0.45 -8.25
N SER A 45 -0.75 1.41 -7.37
CA SER A 45 0.30 1.38 -6.36
C SER A 45 -0.10 2.02 -5.04
N TRP A 46 0.76 1.90 -4.05
CA TRP A 46 0.66 2.66 -2.80
C TRP A 46 0.83 4.16 -3.05
N GLU A 47 0.18 4.98 -2.22
CA GLU A 47 0.25 6.44 -2.33
C GLU A 47 1.69 6.96 -2.32
N ASN A 48 2.54 6.44 -1.43
CA ASN A 48 3.94 6.85 -1.35
C ASN A 48 4.75 6.53 -2.62
N GLU A 49 4.48 5.41 -3.26
CA GLU A 49 5.14 5.03 -4.52
C GLU A 49 4.67 5.93 -5.68
N ALA A 50 3.38 6.21 -5.76
CA ALA A 50 2.83 7.11 -6.76
C ALA A 50 3.36 8.54 -6.60
N LEU A 51 3.39 9.06 -5.36
CA LEU A 51 3.97 10.37 -5.07
C LEU A 51 5.48 10.43 -5.38
N LEU A 52 6.23 9.35 -5.09
CA LEU A 52 7.63 9.25 -5.46
C LEU A 52 7.82 9.30 -6.97
N ALA A 53 7.01 8.54 -7.72
CA ALA A 53 7.09 8.49 -9.18
C ALA A 53 6.91 9.87 -9.81
N VAL A 54 5.86 10.62 -9.40
CA VAL A 54 5.53 11.92 -10.02
C VAL A 54 6.40 13.08 -9.54
N ASN A 55 6.99 12.99 -8.33
CA ASN A 55 7.76 14.10 -7.76
C ASN A 55 9.28 13.95 -7.92
N GLU A 56 9.80 12.72 -7.94
CA GLU A 56 11.24 12.47 -7.88
C GLU A 56 11.77 11.62 -9.04
N LEU A 57 11.12 10.50 -9.40
CA LEU A 57 11.70 9.56 -10.36
C LEU A 57 11.61 10.10 -11.80
N LYS A 58 10.42 10.52 -12.24
CA LYS A 58 10.19 11.10 -13.56
C LYS A 58 9.18 12.23 -13.48
N LYS A 59 9.63 13.35 -12.97
CA LYS A 59 8.81 14.53 -12.71
C LYS A 59 8.17 15.05 -14.01
N GLY A 60 6.82 15.09 -13.99
CA GLY A 60 6.03 15.62 -15.10
C GLY A 60 5.72 14.62 -16.23
N GLU A 61 6.20 13.37 -16.14
CA GLU A 61 5.88 12.33 -17.13
C GLU A 61 4.61 11.54 -16.77
N PHE A 62 4.18 11.58 -15.51
CA PHE A 62 3.03 10.83 -15.00
C PHE A 62 2.03 11.73 -14.32
N GLU A 63 0.76 11.38 -14.44
CA GLU A 63 -0.34 11.95 -13.67
C GLU A 63 -0.71 11.05 -12.50
N LEU A 64 -0.90 11.64 -11.31
CA LEU A 64 -1.38 10.93 -10.14
C LEU A 64 -2.89 11.09 -10.02
N ILE A 65 -3.62 9.98 -10.08
CA ILE A 65 -5.06 9.96 -9.89
C ILE A 65 -5.35 9.29 -8.55
N ALA A 66 -5.80 10.10 -7.58
CA ALA A 66 -6.25 9.59 -6.29
C ALA A 66 -7.71 9.16 -6.39
N PRO A 67 -8.08 7.93 -5.96
CA PRO A 67 -9.46 7.49 -5.94
C PRO A 67 -10.26 8.26 -4.87
N GLU A 68 -11.58 8.36 -5.04
CA GLU A 68 -12.46 8.98 -4.03
C GLU A 68 -12.43 8.23 -2.69
N ALA A 69 -12.28 6.91 -2.73
CA ALA A 69 -12.18 6.07 -1.54
C ALA A 69 -11.06 5.02 -1.71
N SER A 70 -10.35 4.74 -0.63
CA SER A 70 -9.30 3.74 -0.60
C SER A 70 -9.21 3.05 0.76
N ILE A 71 -8.58 1.88 0.79
CA ILE A 71 -8.29 1.21 2.06
C ILE A 71 -7.19 1.94 2.82
N LEU A 72 -7.41 2.13 4.12
CA LEU A 72 -6.37 2.62 5.01
C LEU A 72 -5.37 1.49 5.28
N ALA A 73 -4.17 1.62 4.73
CA ALA A 73 -3.10 0.67 4.94
C ALA A 73 -2.35 1.02 6.24
N GLU A 74 -2.42 0.15 7.22
CA GLU A 74 -1.77 0.27 8.51
C GLU A 74 -0.89 -0.95 8.78
N PRO A 75 0.26 -1.08 8.10
CA PRO A 75 1.13 -2.23 8.29
C PRO A 75 1.69 -2.22 9.73
N PRO A 76 1.44 -3.29 10.53
CA PRO A 76 1.94 -3.37 11.88
C PRO A 76 3.45 -3.58 11.89
N VAL A 77 4.11 -3.01 12.91
CA VAL A 77 5.51 -3.28 13.20
C VAL A 77 5.65 -3.93 14.57
N ALA A 78 6.55 -4.90 14.70
CA ALA A 78 6.76 -5.63 15.94
C ALA A 78 8.23 -5.98 16.15
N VAL A 79 8.64 -6.07 17.41
CA VAL A 79 9.92 -6.64 17.78
C VAL A 79 9.86 -8.16 17.59
N VAL A 80 10.87 -8.74 16.96
CA VAL A 80 11.01 -10.19 16.80
C VAL A 80 11.73 -10.76 18.01
N ASP A 81 10.98 -11.16 19.03
CA ASP A 81 11.48 -11.52 20.37
C ASP A 81 12.68 -12.46 20.34
N LYS A 82 12.56 -13.61 19.68
CA LYS A 82 13.66 -14.60 19.60
C LYS A 82 14.95 -14.02 19.01
N VAL A 83 14.85 -13.06 18.11
CA VAL A 83 16.03 -12.46 17.46
C VAL A 83 16.67 -11.44 18.37
N VAL A 84 15.90 -10.52 18.94
CA VAL A 84 16.44 -9.45 19.79
C VAL A 84 17.01 -10.00 21.09
N ASP A 85 16.40 -11.02 21.68
CA ASP A 85 16.90 -11.66 22.89
C ASP A 85 18.20 -12.41 22.64
N LYS A 86 18.27 -13.18 21.54
CA LYS A 86 19.52 -13.85 21.15
C LYS A 86 20.68 -12.88 20.89
N ARG A 87 20.36 -11.69 20.35
CA ARG A 87 21.36 -10.67 19.98
C ARG A 87 21.62 -9.63 21.06
N GLY A 88 20.85 -9.61 22.15
CA GLY A 88 20.90 -8.57 23.17
C GLY A 88 20.53 -7.17 22.68
N THR A 89 19.68 -7.07 21.64
CA THR A 89 19.34 -5.81 20.96
C THR A 89 17.91 -5.33 21.23
N ARG A 90 17.21 -5.89 22.22
CA ARG A 90 15.81 -5.55 22.51
C ARG A 90 15.59 -4.05 22.73
N ALA A 91 16.42 -3.43 23.59
CA ALA A 91 16.26 -2.01 23.90
C ALA A 91 16.43 -1.12 22.67
N VAL A 92 17.39 -1.42 21.81
CA VAL A 92 17.62 -0.67 20.55
C VAL A 92 16.48 -0.87 19.58
N ALA A 93 15.98 -2.10 19.41
CA ALA A 93 14.87 -2.41 18.52
C ALA A 93 13.58 -1.70 18.97
N GLN A 94 13.30 -1.72 20.28
CA GLN A 94 12.14 -1.04 20.84
C GLN A 94 12.25 0.48 20.66
N ALA A 95 13.37 1.07 21.01
CA ALA A 95 13.61 2.52 20.83
C ALA A 95 13.44 2.95 19.36
N TYR A 96 13.90 2.11 18.40
CA TYR A 96 13.68 2.38 16.99
C TYR A 96 12.19 2.37 16.61
N LEU A 97 11.42 1.38 17.06
CA LEU A 97 9.99 1.32 16.78
C LEU A 97 9.24 2.50 17.41
N GLU A 98 9.59 2.87 18.65
CA GLU A 98 8.99 4.02 19.33
C GLU A 98 9.31 5.34 18.60
N PHE A 99 10.53 5.47 18.08
CA PHE A 99 10.92 6.64 17.28
C PHE A 99 10.03 6.84 16.04
N LEU A 100 9.58 5.77 15.40
CA LEU A 100 8.67 5.88 14.24
C LEU A 100 7.34 6.59 14.57
N TYR A 101 6.94 6.59 15.83
CA TYR A 101 5.73 7.27 16.32
C TYR A 101 6.01 8.66 16.90
N SER A 102 7.28 9.07 17.01
CA SER A 102 7.63 10.42 17.42
C SER A 102 7.30 11.46 16.34
N GLU A 103 7.15 12.73 16.73
CA GLU A 103 6.96 13.80 15.75
C GLU A 103 8.08 13.87 14.71
N GLU A 104 9.33 13.67 15.14
CA GLU A 104 10.48 13.67 14.24
C GLU A 104 10.41 12.52 13.25
N GLY A 105 10.18 11.30 13.72
CA GLY A 105 9.98 10.10 12.86
C GLY A 105 8.85 10.30 11.87
N GLN A 106 7.73 10.88 12.31
CA GLN A 106 6.58 11.17 11.45
C GLN A 106 6.88 12.28 10.43
N ARG A 107 7.66 13.31 10.77
CA ARG A 107 8.11 14.33 9.80
C ARG A 107 9.04 13.73 8.75
N ILE A 108 9.94 12.83 9.14
CA ILE A 108 10.80 12.10 8.20
C ILE A 108 9.94 11.27 7.27
N ALA A 109 9.01 10.48 7.81
CA ALA A 109 8.08 9.70 7.00
C ALA A 109 7.30 10.56 6.00
N ALA A 110 6.76 11.70 6.44
CA ALA A 110 6.01 12.61 5.58
C ALA A 110 6.86 13.24 4.46
N ARG A 111 8.15 13.56 4.71
CA ARG A 111 9.07 14.02 3.65
C ARG A 111 9.25 12.96 2.56
N HIS A 112 9.26 11.68 2.94
CA HIS A 112 9.39 10.54 2.03
C HIS A 112 8.04 9.99 1.55
N PHE A 113 7.00 10.84 1.53
CA PHE A 113 5.67 10.54 0.98
C PHE A 113 4.83 9.53 1.79
N TYR A 114 5.20 9.21 3.00
CA TYR A 114 4.34 8.43 3.90
C TYR A 114 3.44 9.37 4.69
N ARG A 115 2.15 9.11 4.64
CA ARG A 115 1.13 9.92 5.31
C ARG A 115 1.29 9.86 6.84
N PRO A 116 1.57 10.98 7.52
CA PRO A 116 1.77 10.97 8.96
C PRO A 116 0.47 10.73 9.72
N ARG A 117 0.56 10.07 10.87
CA ARG A 117 -0.59 9.76 11.73
C ARG A 117 -0.81 10.82 12.82
N LEU A 118 0.23 11.50 13.26
CA LEU A 118 0.10 12.58 14.25
C LEU A 118 -0.53 13.81 13.60
N ALA A 119 -1.64 14.31 14.18
CA ALA A 119 -2.38 15.45 13.66
C ALA A 119 -1.51 16.71 13.57
N SER A 120 -0.62 16.93 14.57
CA SER A 120 0.33 18.04 14.57
C SER A 120 1.25 18.00 13.34
N VAL A 121 1.81 16.83 13.03
CA VAL A 121 2.67 16.66 11.87
C VAL A 121 1.88 16.69 10.57
N ALA A 122 0.67 16.11 10.53
CA ALA A 122 -0.18 16.13 9.34
C ALA A 122 -0.50 17.55 8.90
N ALA A 123 -0.74 18.47 9.85
CA ALA A 123 -0.96 19.88 9.57
C ALA A 123 0.25 20.58 8.90
N GLU A 124 1.47 20.19 9.24
CA GLU A 124 2.70 20.73 8.63
C GLU A 124 2.83 20.34 7.13
N PHE A 125 2.17 19.27 6.72
CA PHE A 125 2.21 18.74 5.36
C PHE A 125 0.87 18.84 4.63
N GLU A 126 0.03 19.79 5.05
CA GLU A 126 -1.24 20.06 4.37
C GLU A 126 -1.01 20.35 2.88
N GLY A 127 -1.82 19.72 2.03
CA GLY A 127 -1.70 19.85 0.57
C GLY A 127 -0.69 18.92 -0.09
N LYS A 128 0.20 18.24 0.66
CA LYS A 128 1.13 17.26 0.10
C LYS A 128 0.44 15.96 -0.29
N PHE A 129 -0.60 15.59 0.44
CA PHE A 129 -1.34 14.35 0.24
C PHE A 129 -2.75 14.63 -0.29
N PRO A 130 -3.22 13.89 -1.30
CA PRO A 130 -4.57 14.06 -1.82
C PRO A 130 -5.63 13.77 -0.75
N LYS A 131 -6.79 14.43 -0.86
CA LYS A 131 -7.92 14.12 0.02
C LYS A 131 -8.59 12.85 -0.46
N ILE A 132 -8.59 11.82 0.39
CA ILE A 132 -9.14 10.50 0.10
C ILE A 132 -10.01 10.08 1.29
N THR A 133 -11.21 9.59 1.02
CA THR A 133 -12.01 8.90 2.05
C THR A 133 -11.41 7.51 2.27
N THR A 134 -11.03 7.19 3.50
CA THR A 134 -10.45 5.90 3.82
C THR A 134 -11.41 5.02 4.62
N PHE A 135 -11.34 3.73 4.38
CA PHE A 135 -12.00 2.68 5.18
C PHE A 135 -10.97 1.67 5.64
N SER A 136 -11.20 1.05 6.79
CA SER A 136 -10.30 0.07 7.37
C SER A 136 -10.63 -1.36 6.94
N VAL A 137 -9.69 -2.28 7.12
CA VAL A 137 -9.95 -3.71 6.89
C VAL A 137 -10.99 -4.25 7.89
N GLU A 138 -11.12 -3.65 9.06
CA GLU A 138 -12.10 -4.04 10.08
C GLU A 138 -13.54 -3.82 9.58
N GLU A 139 -13.77 -2.77 8.80
CA GLU A 139 -15.07 -2.52 8.15
C GLU A 139 -15.43 -3.60 7.11
N LEU A 140 -14.44 -4.36 6.65
CA LEU A 140 -14.59 -5.50 5.74
C LEU A 140 -14.61 -6.86 6.48
N GLY A 141 -14.64 -6.84 7.81
CA GLY A 141 -14.67 -8.04 8.66
C GLY A 141 -13.29 -8.52 9.16
N GLY A 142 -12.26 -7.69 9.01
CA GLY A 142 -10.93 -7.91 9.55
C GLY A 142 -10.03 -8.81 8.69
N TRP A 143 -8.74 -8.83 9.04
CA TRP A 143 -7.72 -9.55 8.28
C TRP A 143 -7.96 -11.05 8.17
N ALA A 144 -8.46 -11.69 9.23
CA ALA A 144 -8.72 -13.14 9.21
C ALA A 144 -9.77 -13.51 8.15
N LYS A 145 -10.84 -12.72 8.06
CA LYS A 145 -11.88 -12.91 7.05
C LYS A 145 -11.35 -12.59 5.65
N ALA A 146 -10.70 -11.45 5.49
CA ALA A 146 -10.15 -11.03 4.20
C ALA A 146 -9.15 -12.05 3.64
N HIS A 147 -8.26 -12.57 4.49
CA HIS A 147 -7.32 -13.62 4.09
C HIS A 147 -8.05 -14.90 3.67
N LYS A 148 -8.98 -15.39 4.51
CA LYS A 148 -9.71 -16.63 4.24
C LYS A 148 -10.48 -16.56 2.91
N ASP A 149 -11.19 -15.47 2.68
CA ASP A 149 -12.10 -15.36 1.54
C ASP A 149 -11.35 -15.06 0.23
N HIS A 150 -10.26 -14.31 0.30
CA HIS A 150 -9.61 -13.78 -0.89
C HIS A 150 -8.23 -14.39 -1.18
N PHE A 151 -7.44 -14.77 -0.18
CA PHE A 151 -6.03 -15.09 -0.35
C PHE A 151 -5.60 -16.47 0.15
N ALA A 152 -6.44 -17.20 0.89
CA ALA A 152 -6.18 -18.59 1.24
C ALA A 152 -6.25 -19.49 0.00
N ASP A 153 -5.68 -20.69 0.07
CA ASP A 153 -5.72 -21.68 -1.00
C ASP A 153 -7.15 -21.91 -1.51
N GLY A 154 -7.35 -21.70 -2.79
CA GLY A 154 -8.68 -21.75 -3.43
C GLY A 154 -9.54 -20.50 -3.20
N GLY A 155 -9.03 -19.46 -2.58
CA GLY A 155 -9.68 -18.17 -2.40
C GLY A 155 -9.99 -17.44 -3.71
N VAL A 156 -10.60 -16.28 -3.62
CA VAL A 156 -11.03 -15.51 -4.82
C VAL A 156 -9.84 -15.21 -5.72
N PHE A 157 -8.68 -14.89 -5.18
CA PHE A 157 -7.47 -14.58 -5.97
C PHE A 157 -7.06 -15.76 -6.84
N ASP A 158 -6.96 -16.96 -6.31
CA ASP A 158 -6.60 -18.18 -7.08
C ASP A 158 -7.59 -18.49 -8.19
N GLN A 159 -8.84 -18.10 -8.01
CA GLN A 159 -9.90 -18.35 -8.99
C GLN A 159 -9.89 -17.36 -10.15
N ILE A 160 -9.46 -16.12 -9.92
CA ILE A 160 -9.45 -15.04 -10.92
C ILE A 160 -8.09 -14.83 -11.58
N TYR A 161 -7.01 -15.06 -10.85
CA TYR A 161 -5.64 -14.89 -11.36
C TYR A 161 -5.17 -16.18 -12.03
N ARG A 162 -5.00 -16.13 -13.35
CA ARG A 162 -4.49 -17.24 -14.17
C ARG A 162 -3.29 -16.75 -14.97
N PRO A 163 -2.06 -16.87 -14.42
CA PRO A 163 -0.88 -16.47 -15.16
C PRO A 163 -0.75 -17.28 -16.47
N GLY A 164 -0.50 -16.58 -17.58
CA GLY A 164 -0.17 -17.20 -18.85
C GLY A 164 -1.34 -17.67 -19.73
N LYS A 165 -2.52 -17.09 -19.57
CA LYS A 165 -3.59 -17.21 -20.57
C LYS A 165 -3.83 -15.92 -21.29
#